data_01305ec4049d1096d23e7605c3cd1d31
#
_entry.id   01305ec4049d1096d23e7605c3cd1d31
#
_cell.length_a   1.000
_cell.length_b   1.000
_cell.length_c   1.000
_cell.angle_alpha   90.00
_cell.angle_beta   90.00
_cell.angle_gamma   90.00
#
_symmetry.space_group_name_H-M   'P 1'
#
loop_
_entity.id
_entity.type
_entity.pdbx_description
1 polymer ?
#
loop_
_entity_poly.entity_id
_entity_poly.type
_entity_poly.pdbx_seq_one_letter_code
_entity_poly.pdbx_strand_id
1 'polypeptide(L)'
;YWFIFPATPLEPAASLPYYAGAQPSTEPLGKFDRNTAHSCMSGLDINDKLSSSHSILGNGSWDNNGPFYFNDCAWFSNDTALYAGIGGRKQNVVYYNHTLADNIDCIILATYHTVEQSMIIADSGHGNLLGAAPTMYWIYDGAGQMVDNHMIGWDADHANLFHPLGAATKHPNHRFSGFTW
;
A
#
# COMPACT_ATOMS: atom_id res chain seq x y z
N TYR A 1 -0.55 -3.71 -9.54
CA TYR A 1 0.84 -3.22 -9.60
C TYR A 1 1.63 -3.79 -8.44
N TRP A 2 2.79 -4.31 -8.72
CA TRP A 2 3.67 -4.93 -7.74
C TRP A 2 5.06 -4.35 -7.84
N PHE A 3 5.56 -3.81 -6.74
CA PHE A 3 6.88 -3.19 -6.65
C PHE A 3 7.78 -3.98 -5.73
N ILE A 4 8.95 -4.33 -6.26
CA ILE A 4 10.07 -4.89 -5.51
C ILE A 4 11.28 -4.02 -5.80
N PHE A 5 11.98 -3.63 -4.76
CA PHE A 5 13.16 -2.77 -4.86
C PHE A 5 14.41 -3.55 -4.45
N PRO A 6 15.07 -4.27 -5.38
CA PRO A 6 16.29 -5.00 -5.07
C PRO A 6 17.44 -4.05 -4.73
N ALA A 7 18.36 -4.49 -3.86
CA ALA A 7 19.54 -3.70 -3.50
C ALA A 7 20.48 -3.44 -4.70
N THR A 8 20.50 -4.36 -5.65
CA THR A 8 21.26 -4.26 -6.91
C THR A 8 20.35 -4.63 -8.08
N PRO A 9 20.63 -4.15 -9.30
CA PRO A 9 19.89 -4.56 -10.48
C PRO A 9 19.89 -6.09 -10.65
N LEU A 10 18.77 -6.61 -11.11
CA LEU A 10 18.62 -8.04 -11.42
C LEU A 10 19.00 -8.30 -12.89
N GLU A 11 19.39 -9.55 -13.18
CA GLU A 11 19.64 -9.94 -14.58
C GLU A 11 18.35 -9.85 -15.44
N PRO A 12 18.43 -9.42 -16.70
CA PRO A 12 19.67 -9.10 -17.44
C PRO A 12 20.23 -7.68 -17.23
N ALA A 13 19.55 -6.81 -16.47
CA ALA A 13 19.97 -5.43 -16.28
C ALA A 13 21.33 -5.32 -15.57
N ALA A 14 21.60 -6.22 -14.61
CA ALA A 14 22.85 -6.23 -13.87
C ALA A 14 24.10 -6.36 -14.77
N SER A 15 23.98 -7.02 -15.91
CA SER A 15 25.07 -7.21 -16.88
C SER A 15 25.31 -6.03 -17.81
N LEU A 16 24.42 -5.01 -17.79
CA LEU A 16 24.55 -3.86 -18.66
C LEU A 16 25.39 -2.77 -18.00
N PRO A 17 26.43 -2.24 -18.68
CA PRO A 17 27.31 -1.21 -18.11
C PRO A 17 26.58 0.04 -17.62
N TYR A 18 25.46 0.39 -18.24
CA TYR A 18 24.62 1.53 -17.86
C TYR A 18 24.06 1.44 -16.44
N TYR A 19 23.82 0.23 -15.96
CA TYR A 19 23.28 -0.01 -14.61
C TYR A 19 24.35 -0.41 -13.58
N ALA A 20 25.61 -0.36 -13.99
CA ALA A 20 26.71 -0.66 -13.07
C ALA A 20 26.69 0.33 -11.89
N GLY A 21 26.54 -0.19 -10.67
CA GLY A 21 26.47 0.61 -9.45
C GLY A 21 25.10 1.19 -9.12
N ALA A 22 24.06 0.95 -9.92
CA ALA A 22 22.69 1.34 -9.56
C ALA A 22 22.23 0.59 -8.31
N GLN A 23 21.49 1.28 -7.45
CA GLN A 23 20.91 0.74 -6.23
C GLN A 23 19.39 0.98 -6.22
N PRO A 24 18.59 0.15 -6.90
CA PRO A 24 17.16 0.37 -7.07
C PRO A 24 16.39 0.57 -5.74
N SER A 25 16.88 -0.04 -4.65
CA SER A 25 16.27 0.12 -3.33
C SER A 25 16.44 1.51 -2.72
N THR A 26 17.36 2.34 -3.23
CA THR A 26 17.62 3.70 -2.73
C THR A 26 17.26 4.78 -3.74
N GLU A 27 16.99 4.38 -4.99
CA GLU A 27 16.62 5.34 -6.03
C GLU A 27 15.18 5.82 -5.86
N PRO A 28 14.92 7.09 -6.18
CA PRO A 28 13.56 7.60 -6.19
C PRO A 28 12.73 6.92 -7.26
N LEU A 29 11.53 6.48 -6.88
CA LEU A 29 10.53 6.09 -7.85
C LEU A 29 10.20 7.31 -8.71
N GLY A 30 10.20 7.12 -10.01
CA GLY A 30 9.75 8.15 -10.92
C GLY A 30 8.26 8.48 -10.71
N LYS A 31 7.65 9.08 -11.69
CA LYS A 31 6.25 9.45 -11.62
C LYS A 31 5.32 8.23 -11.69
N PHE A 32 4.42 8.10 -10.72
CA PHE A 32 3.37 7.08 -10.70
C PHE A 32 2.02 7.74 -10.43
N ASP A 33 1.37 8.19 -11.48
CA ASP A 33 0.12 8.92 -11.40
C ASP A 33 -0.97 8.30 -12.27
N ARG A 34 -2.23 8.45 -11.85
CA ARG A 34 -3.44 8.11 -12.61
C ARG A 34 -3.47 6.68 -13.13
N ASN A 35 -2.98 5.77 -12.30
CA ASN A 35 -3.07 4.34 -12.58
C ASN A 35 -4.35 3.76 -11.98
N THR A 36 -4.83 2.69 -12.58
CA THR A 36 -6.01 2.00 -12.14
C THR A 36 -5.75 0.51 -12.09
N ALA A 37 -6.21 -0.16 -11.02
CA ALA A 37 -6.27 -1.61 -10.96
C ALA A 37 -7.60 -2.06 -10.35
N HIS A 38 -8.16 -3.12 -10.90
CA HIS A 38 -9.40 -3.71 -10.42
C HIS A 38 -9.42 -5.22 -10.61
N SER A 39 -10.27 -5.89 -9.84
CA SER A 39 -10.50 -7.34 -9.94
C SER A 39 -9.21 -8.15 -9.81
N CYS A 40 -8.31 -7.66 -8.95
CA CYS A 40 -7.01 -8.26 -8.67
C CYS A 40 -6.93 -8.69 -7.19
N MET A 41 -5.98 -9.56 -6.88
CA MET A 41 -5.63 -9.86 -5.50
C MET A 41 -5.08 -8.61 -4.79
N SER A 42 -4.26 -7.80 -5.46
CA SER A 42 -3.80 -6.52 -4.93
C SER A 42 -3.84 -5.44 -6.02
N GLY A 43 -4.37 -4.27 -5.68
CA GLY A 43 -4.32 -3.10 -6.55
C GLY A 43 -2.90 -2.56 -6.65
N LEU A 44 -2.31 -2.22 -5.52
CA LEU A 44 -0.91 -1.83 -5.38
C LEU A 44 -0.27 -2.63 -4.25
N ASP A 45 0.83 -3.29 -4.54
CA ASP A 45 1.60 -4.07 -3.58
C ASP A 45 3.06 -3.59 -3.58
N ILE A 46 3.49 -3.04 -2.45
CA ILE A 46 4.89 -2.72 -2.19
C ILE A 46 5.38 -3.72 -1.17
N ASN A 47 6.05 -4.77 -1.63
CA ASN A 47 6.52 -5.84 -0.80
C ASN A 47 8.04 -6.00 -0.92
N ASP A 48 8.71 -6.08 0.21
CA ASP A 48 10.16 -6.31 0.27
C ASP A 48 10.54 -7.79 0.22
N LYS A 49 9.55 -8.69 0.29
CA LYS A 49 9.80 -10.13 0.30
C LYS A 49 8.93 -10.87 -0.70
N LEU A 50 9.52 -11.29 -1.78
CA LEU A 50 9.09 -12.54 -2.37
C LEU A 50 9.24 -13.63 -1.30
N SER A 51 8.24 -14.50 -1.15
CA SER A 51 8.22 -15.59 -0.16
C SER A 51 9.59 -16.23 0.04
N SER A 52 9.83 -16.81 1.18
CA SER A 52 11.10 -17.43 1.59
C SER A 52 11.71 -18.41 0.57
N SER A 53 10.95 -18.87 -0.41
CA SER A 53 11.41 -19.68 -1.54
C SER A 53 12.05 -18.88 -2.68
N HIS A 54 11.94 -17.56 -2.67
CA HIS A 54 12.49 -16.69 -3.71
C HIS A 54 13.51 -15.71 -3.11
N SER A 55 14.43 -16.22 -2.32
CA SER A 55 15.51 -15.47 -1.66
C SER A 55 16.53 -14.80 -2.62
N ILE A 56 16.25 -14.82 -3.90
CA ILE A 56 17.12 -14.25 -4.96
C ILE A 56 17.28 -12.72 -4.81
N LEU A 57 16.37 -12.06 -4.10
CA LEU A 57 16.29 -10.60 -4.11
C LEU A 57 16.94 -9.91 -2.92
N GLY A 58 17.54 -10.65 -2.01
CA GLY A 58 18.19 -10.07 -0.83
C GLY A 58 17.20 -9.31 0.07
N ASN A 59 17.70 -8.61 1.06
CA ASN A 59 16.91 -7.70 1.92
C ASN A 59 16.62 -6.37 1.19
N GLY A 60 15.92 -6.44 0.07
CA GLY A 60 15.58 -5.28 -0.74
C GLY A 60 14.42 -4.48 -0.16
N SER A 61 14.60 -3.90 1.01
CA SER A 61 13.69 -2.86 1.47
C SER A 61 13.99 -1.57 0.72
N TRP A 62 12.97 -0.91 0.22
CA TRP A 62 13.08 0.40 -0.36
C TRP A 62 13.44 1.41 0.74
N ASP A 63 14.68 1.86 0.75
CA ASP A 63 15.23 2.79 1.74
C ASP A 63 15.44 4.15 1.07
N ASN A 64 14.36 4.83 0.81
CA ASN A 64 14.41 6.13 0.20
C ASN A 64 14.58 7.25 1.26
N ASN A 65 15.23 8.32 0.88
CA ASN A 65 15.48 9.47 1.73
C ASN A 65 14.42 10.59 1.62
N GLY A 66 13.27 10.33 1.02
CA GLY A 66 12.26 11.36 0.83
C GLY A 66 10.84 10.80 0.65
N PRO A 67 9.82 11.65 0.72
CA PRO A 67 8.48 11.21 0.43
C PRO A 67 8.34 10.83 -1.04
N PHE A 68 7.75 9.66 -1.29
CA PHE A 68 7.31 9.25 -2.61
C PHE A 68 5.82 9.41 -2.70
N TYR A 69 5.38 9.92 -3.83
CA TYR A 69 3.97 10.14 -4.09
C TYR A 69 3.46 9.19 -5.17
N PHE A 70 2.43 8.44 -4.80
CA PHE A 70 1.52 7.82 -5.74
C PHE A 70 0.31 8.73 -5.82
N ASN A 71 -0.01 9.29 -6.99
CA ASN A 71 -1.04 10.30 -7.10
C ASN A 71 -2.20 9.86 -7.99
N ASP A 72 -3.41 10.31 -7.63
CA ASP A 72 -4.60 10.25 -8.48
C ASP A 72 -4.94 8.84 -8.98
N CYS A 73 -4.65 7.79 -8.20
CA CYS A 73 -4.87 6.42 -8.63
C CYS A 73 -6.24 5.90 -8.17
N ALA A 74 -6.77 4.90 -8.87
CA ALA A 74 -8.03 4.26 -8.55
C ALA A 74 -7.86 2.74 -8.35
N TRP A 75 -8.34 2.23 -7.21
CA TRP A 75 -8.27 0.83 -6.81
C TRP A 75 -9.67 0.35 -6.46
N PHE A 76 -10.25 -0.52 -7.27
CA PHE A 76 -11.62 -0.97 -7.01
C PHE A 76 -11.84 -2.45 -7.27
N SER A 77 -12.72 -3.03 -6.47
CA SER A 77 -13.08 -4.45 -6.55
C SER A 77 -11.86 -5.38 -6.48
N ASN A 78 -10.87 -5.03 -5.66
CA ASN A 78 -9.72 -5.88 -5.37
C ASN A 78 -9.93 -6.63 -4.05
N ASP A 79 -9.17 -7.71 -3.84
CA ASP A 79 -9.07 -8.31 -2.52
C ASP A 79 -8.40 -7.30 -1.56
N THR A 80 -7.24 -6.78 -1.91
CA THR A 80 -6.60 -5.67 -1.17
C THR A 80 -6.31 -4.50 -2.10
N ALA A 81 -6.75 -3.28 -1.76
CA ALA A 81 -6.45 -2.11 -2.59
C ALA A 81 -4.99 -1.66 -2.46
N LEU A 82 -4.55 -1.37 -1.25
CA LEU A 82 -3.19 -0.92 -0.95
C LEU A 82 -2.55 -1.86 0.07
N TYR A 83 -1.53 -2.57 -0.35
CA TYR A 83 -0.71 -3.40 0.51
C TYR A 83 0.74 -2.89 0.52
N ALA A 84 1.22 -2.46 1.68
CA ALA A 84 2.62 -2.16 1.88
C ALA A 84 3.19 -3.12 2.91
N GLY A 85 3.86 -4.12 2.42
CA GLY A 85 4.40 -5.22 3.23
C GLY A 85 5.53 -4.80 4.16
N ILE A 86 5.97 -5.74 4.93
CA ILE A 86 6.90 -5.56 6.03
C ILE A 86 8.32 -5.39 5.48
N GLY A 87 8.81 -4.19 5.52
CA GLY A 87 10.23 -3.97 5.46
C GLY A 87 10.61 -3.02 6.59
N GLY A 88 11.27 -3.48 7.60
CA GLY A 88 11.58 -2.74 8.84
C GLY A 88 12.40 -1.44 8.66
N ARG A 89 12.25 -0.74 7.53
CA ARG A 89 12.95 0.50 7.22
C ARG A 89 11.98 1.60 6.86
N LYS A 90 12.41 2.82 7.13
CA LYS A 90 11.67 4.07 6.94
C LYS A 90 11.30 4.26 5.47
N GLN A 91 10.11 3.87 5.11
CA GLN A 91 9.54 4.21 3.81
C GLN A 91 8.61 5.39 4.06
N ASN A 92 8.87 6.49 3.41
CA ASN A 92 8.02 7.66 3.46
C ASN A 92 7.23 7.72 2.14
N VAL A 93 6.13 6.97 2.10
CA VAL A 93 5.29 6.85 0.92
C VAL A 93 3.96 7.54 1.19
N VAL A 94 3.54 8.38 0.28
CA VAL A 94 2.26 9.08 0.33
C VAL A 94 1.38 8.63 -0.85
N TYR A 95 0.20 8.12 -0.52
CA TYR A 95 -0.88 7.82 -1.45
C TYR A 95 -1.82 9.01 -1.43
N TYR A 96 -1.71 9.87 -2.42
CA TYR A 96 -2.41 11.14 -2.47
C TYR A 96 -3.54 11.13 -3.49
N ASN A 97 -4.72 11.58 -3.08
CA ASN A 97 -5.90 11.73 -3.93
C ASN A 97 -6.30 10.43 -4.64
N HIS A 98 -6.31 9.33 -3.89
CA HIS A 98 -6.74 8.03 -4.41
C HIS A 98 -8.25 7.85 -4.29
N THR A 99 -8.80 7.00 -5.14
CA THR A 99 -10.13 6.42 -4.97
C THR A 99 -10.00 4.93 -4.69
N LEU A 100 -10.46 4.51 -3.51
CA LEU A 100 -10.52 3.11 -3.11
C LEU A 100 -11.99 2.72 -2.98
N ALA A 101 -12.50 1.84 -3.82
CA ALA A 101 -13.93 1.49 -3.82
C ALA A 101 -14.13 -0.02 -3.90
N ASP A 102 -15.12 -0.53 -3.16
CA ASP A 102 -15.57 -1.92 -3.26
C ASP A 102 -14.46 -2.97 -3.06
N ASN A 103 -13.41 -2.64 -2.33
CA ASN A 103 -12.34 -3.58 -2.00
C ASN A 103 -12.72 -4.34 -0.71
N ILE A 104 -12.22 -5.58 -0.57
CA ILE A 104 -12.41 -6.35 0.67
C ILE A 104 -11.55 -5.71 1.76
N ASP A 105 -10.26 -5.52 1.49
CA ASP A 105 -9.36 -4.78 2.35
C ASP A 105 -8.88 -3.53 1.63
N CYS A 106 -9.17 -2.35 2.17
CA CYS A 106 -8.76 -1.14 1.51
C CYS A 106 -7.28 -0.85 1.74
N ILE A 107 -6.82 -0.92 2.99
CA ILE A 107 -5.49 -0.43 3.33
C ILE A 107 -4.82 -1.36 4.34
N ILE A 108 -3.65 -1.89 3.98
CA ILE A 108 -2.76 -2.65 4.87
C ILE A 108 -1.38 -2.00 4.80
N LEU A 109 -1.01 -1.23 5.82
CA LEU A 109 0.26 -0.51 5.84
C LEU A 109 1.12 -0.96 7.03
N ALA A 110 2.34 -1.35 6.74
CA ALA A 110 3.28 -1.91 7.72
C ALA A 110 4.37 -0.93 8.18
N THR A 111 4.50 0.24 7.58
CA THR A 111 5.55 1.21 7.90
C THR A 111 5.07 2.65 7.70
N TYR A 112 5.97 3.63 7.67
CA TYR A 112 5.65 5.07 7.58
C TYR A 112 5.01 5.46 6.23
N HIS A 113 3.80 4.98 6.03
CA HIS A 113 2.99 5.27 4.86
C HIS A 113 1.83 6.18 5.24
N THR A 114 1.48 7.08 4.35
CA THR A 114 0.36 8.00 4.54
C THR A 114 -0.65 7.85 3.40
N VAL A 115 -1.92 7.72 3.73
CA VAL A 115 -3.03 7.86 2.78
C VAL A 115 -3.66 9.22 3.03
N GLU A 116 -3.63 10.09 2.05
CA GLU A 116 -4.01 11.49 2.19
C GLU A 116 -4.99 11.94 1.11
N GLN A 117 -5.97 12.75 1.51
CA GLN A 117 -6.98 13.36 0.63
C GLN A 117 -7.67 12.37 -0.33
N SER A 118 -7.86 11.15 0.14
CA SER A 118 -8.38 10.07 -0.67
C SER A 118 -9.85 9.80 -0.35
N MET A 119 -10.57 9.30 -1.35
CA MET A 119 -11.94 8.83 -1.21
C MET A 119 -11.93 7.33 -0.97
N ILE A 120 -12.54 6.89 0.13
CA ILE A 120 -12.56 5.47 0.54
C ILE A 120 -14.02 5.04 0.68
N ILE A 121 -14.45 4.20 -0.24
CA ILE A 121 -15.85 3.78 -0.40
C ILE A 121 -15.94 2.30 -0.02
N ALA A 122 -16.76 2.00 0.98
CA ALA A 122 -16.99 0.63 1.44
C ALA A 122 -17.80 -0.16 0.42
N ASP A 123 -18.91 0.43 -0.03
CA ASP A 123 -19.81 -0.15 -1.03
C ASP A 123 -20.38 0.97 -1.91
N SER A 124 -20.08 0.91 -3.19
CA SER A 124 -20.63 1.86 -4.19
C SER A 124 -21.99 1.44 -4.72
N GLY A 125 -22.57 0.36 -4.21
CA GLY A 125 -23.78 -0.26 -4.73
C GLY A 125 -23.51 -1.34 -5.78
N HIS A 126 -22.26 -1.58 -6.11
CA HIS A 126 -21.84 -2.68 -7.00
C HIS A 126 -21.31 -3.89 -6.24
N GLY A 127 -21.06 -3.74 -4.93
CA GLY A 127 -20.52 -4.76 -4.04
C GLY A 127 -19.06 -5.13 -4.34
N ASN A 128 -18.40 -5.74 -3.39
CA ASN A 128 -17.11 -6.37 -3.65
C ASN A 128 -17.31 -7.78 -4.25
N LEU A 129 -16.32 -8.25 -4.99
CA LEU A 129 -16.39 -9.50 -5.75
C LEU A 129 -16.71 -10.75 -4.91
N LEU A 130 -16.43 -10.72 -3.62
CA LEU A 130 -16.59 -11.89 -2.73
C LEU A 130 -17.75 -11.74 -1.74
N GLY A 131 -18.48 -10.62 -1.74
CA GLY A 131 -19.57 -10.36 -0.80
C GLY A 131 -19.10 -10.32 0.68
N ALA A 132 -17.82 -10.09 0.90
CA ALA A 132 -17.26 -9.99 2.24
C ALA A 132 -17.50 -8.60 2.83
N ALA A 133 -17.62 -8.49 4.15
CA ALA A 133 -17.65 -7.20 4.82
C ALA A 133 -16.32 -6.49 4.61
N PRO A 134 -16.29 -5.28 4.03
CA PRO A 134 -15.05 -4.59 3.74
C PRO A 134 -14.33 -4.15 5.02
N THR A 135 -13.02 -4.14 4.98
CA THR A 135 -12.16 -3.57 6.03
C THR A 135 -11.46 -2.34 5.50
N MET A 136 -11.60 -1.21 6.18
CA MET A 136 -10.99 0.03 5.75
C MET A 136 -9.48 0.02 5.97
N TYR A 137 -9.05 -0.30 7.16
CA TYR A 137 -7.65 -0.23 7.54
C TYR A 137 -7.24 -1.38 8.47
N TRP A 138 -6.21 -2.10 8.08
CA TRP A 138 -5.58 -3.09 8.94
C TRP A 138 -4.46 -2.43 9.76
N ILE A 139 -4.59 -2.47 11.07
CA ILE A 139 -3.53 -2.06 11.98
C ILE A 139 -2.48 -3.16 11.99
N TYR A 140 -1.36 -2.88 11.34
CA TYR A 140 -0.23 -3.79 11.18
C TYR A 140 1.04 -3.23 11.83
N ASP A 141 2.22 -3.79 11.51
CA ASP A 141 3.49 -3.29 12.04
C ASP A 141 3.83 -1.92 11.44
N GLY A 142 4.04 -0.90 12.26
CA GLY A 142 4.52 0.40 11.77
C GLY A 142 3.74 1.60 12.28
N ALA A 143 3.86 2.70 11.58
CA ALA A 143 3.27 4.00 11.90
C ALA A 143 2.49 4.56 10.69
N GLY A 144 1.52 3.80 10.19
CA GLY A 144 0.67 4.24 9.09
C GLY A 144 -0.20 5.43 9.47
N GLN A 145 -0.46 6.30 8.52
CA GLN A 145 -1.27 7.50 8.72
C GLN A 145 -2.39 7.59 7.68
N MET A 146 -3.52 8.10 8.13
CA MET A 146 -4.63 8.50 7.26
C MET A 146 -4.99 9.93 7.59
N VAL A 147 -4.93 10.82 6.60
CA VAL A 147 -5.09 12.27 6.78
C VAL A 147 -6.07 12.82 5.75
N ASP A 148 -7.06 13.57 6.23
CA ASP A 148 -8.02 14.31 5.40
C ASP A 148 -8.72 13.44 4.34
N ASN A 149 -9.10 12.20 4.69
CA ASN A 149 -9.79 11.30 3.79
C ASN A 149 -11.31 11.44 3.89
N HIS A 150 -11.99 11.20 2.77
CA HIS A 150 -13.44 11.16 2.69
C HIS A 150 -13.94 9.71 2.68
N MET A 151 -14.81 9.40 3.63
CA MET A 151 -15.32 8.05 3.89
C MET A 151 -16.75 7.93 3.42
N ILE A 152 -17.08 6.93 2.62
CA ILE A 152 -18.43 6.71 2.11
C ILE A 152 -18.88 5.28 2.37
N GLY A 153 -20.08 5.13 2.94
CA GLY A 153 -20.71 3.83 3.15
C GLY A 153 -20.06 2.97 4.24
N TRP A 154 -19.32 3.57 5.16
CA TRP A 154 -18.69 2.89 6.29
C TRP A 154 -19.62 2.94 7.50
N ASP A 155 -20.65 2.13 7.50
CA ASP A 155 -21.56 1.98 8.66
C ASP A 155 -21.18 0.78 9.54
N ALA A 156 -21.65 0.79 10.78
CA ALA A 156 -21.31 -0.20 11.76
C ALA A 156 -21.87 -1.61 11.46
N ASP A 157 -22.85 -1.70 10.58
CA ASP A 157 -23.56 -2.96 10.30
C ASP A 157 -22.91 -3.75 9.16
N HIS A 158 -22.14 -3.08 8.30
CA HIS A 158 -21.67 -3.66 7.03
C HIS A 158 -20.16 -3.61 6.81
N ALA A 159 -19.40 -2.90 7.67
CA ALA A 159 -18.00 -2.65 7.41
C ALA A 159 -17.14 -2.58 8.68
N ASN A 160 -15.90 -3.02 8.59
CA ASN A 160 -14.92 -2.90 9.65
C ASN A 160 -14.03 -1.67 9.41
N LEU A 161 -14.11 -0.64 10.25
CA LEU A 161 -13.24 0.53 10.12
C LEU A 161 -11.77 0.18 10.38
N PHE A 162 -11.51 -0.53 11.46
CA PHE A 162 -10.16 -0.90 11.86
C PHE A 162 -10.13 -2.37 12.28
N HIS A 163 -9.17 -3.11 11.75
CA HIS A 163 -8.96 -4.49 12.13
C HIS A 163 -7.52 -4.69 12.63
N PRO A 164 -7.32 -5.18 13.85
CA PRO A 164 -5.98 -5.49 14.34
C PRO A 164 -5.47 -6.80 13.72
N LEU A 165 -4.26 -6.79 13.19
CA LEU A 165 -3.57 -7.98 12.73
C LEU A 165 -2.82 -8.67 13.89
N GLY A 166 -3.55 -9.44 14.70
CA GLY A 166 -2.99 -10.37 15.69
C GLY A 166 -1.88 -9.79 16.58
N ALA A 167 -0.82 -10.56 16.78
CA ALA A 167 0.33 -10.16 17.61
C ALA A 167 1.26 -9.11 16.98
N ALA A 168 1.00 -8.71 15.74
CA ALA A 168 1.82 -7.76 15.00
C ALA A 168 1.57 -6.30 15.40
N THR A 169 0.53 -6.01 16.17
CA THR A 169 0.17 -4.65 16.63
C THR A 169 1.13 -4.09 17.69
N LYS A 170 2.41 -4.12 17.42
CA LYS A 170 3.42 -3.68 18.40
C LYS A 170 3.78 -2.19 18.31
N HIS A 171 3.26 -1.48 17.33
CA HIS A 171 3.61 -0.09 17.10
C HIS A 171 2.38 0.82 17.23
N PRO A 172 2.25 1.58 18.35
CA PRO A 172 1.07 2.39 18.63
C PRO A 172 1.03 3.74 17.90
N ASN A 173 1.88 3.95 16.90
CA ASN A 173 2.07 5.27 16.28
C ASN A 173 1.21 5.50 15.02
N HIS A 174 0.13 4.75 14.83
CA HIS A 174 -0.84 5.04 13.79
C HIS A 174 -1.55 6.36 14.07
N ARG A 175 -1.74 7.17 13.05
CA ARG A 175 -2.43 8.46 13.14
C ARG A 175 -3.59 8.54 12.18
N PHE A 176 -4.71 9.01 12.69
CA PHE A 176 -5.94 9.19 11.93
C PHE A 176 -6.49 10.58 12.22
N SER A 177 -6.66 11.40 11.20
CA SER A 177 -7.12 12.78 11.35
C SER A 177 -7.88 13.29 10.11
N GLY A 178 -8.75 14.28 10.30
CA GLY A 178 -9.40 15.00 9.22
C GLY A 178 -10.40 14.18 8.40
N PHE A 179 -11.03 13.17 8.98
CA PHE A 179 -12.02 12.37 8.26
C PHE A 179 -13.31 13.16 8.03
N THR A 180 -13.88 13.03 6.84
CA THR A 180 -15.25 13.44 6.51
C THR A 180 -16.06 12.20 6.11
N TRP A 181 -17.40 12.27 6.38
CA TRP A 181 -18.32 11.15 6.21
C TRP A 181 -19.44 11.56 5.25
#